data_19a452471aff36a90465282b97236031
#
_entry.id   19a452471aff36a90465282b97236031
#
_cell.length_a   1.000
_cell.length_b   1.000
_cell.length_c   1.000
_cell.angle_alpha   90.00
_cell.angle_beta   90.00
_cell.angle_gamma   90.00
#
_symmetry.space_group_name_H-M   'P 1'
#
loop_
_entity.id
_entity.type
_entity.pdbx_description
1 polymer ?
#
loop_
_entity_poly.entity_id
_entity_poly.type
_entity_poly.pdbx_seq_one_letter_code
_entity_poly.pdbx_strand_id
1 'polypeptide(L)'
;IENIDPLGVHTGDSFCCAPMLTISEDCQKRLQEQAYKIVDKVQVIGGTNVQFAHDPVTDRIIVIEINPRTSRSSALASKATGFPIALVSAMLAAGLTLRDIPCGKYGTLDKYVPDGDYVVIKFARWAFEKFKGVEDKLGTQMRAVGEVMSIGKNYKEAFQKAIRSLENGRYGLGHVKNFDTLSKEELLKKLVTPSSERHFIMYEALRKGATVDEIYELTKVKHYFISQMKELVDEEEELLKFKGSLPSDELLTKAKKDGFSDKYLSLLLDVSEDDVRSRRTSLGVNEAWEGVHVSGTENNAYYYSTYNGEDKNPVSNNRKIMILGGGPNRIGQGIEFDYCCVHASLALKKLGFETLIVNCN
;
A
#
# COMPACT_ATOMS: atom_id res chain seq x y z
N ILE A 1 6.55 -0.68 9.89
CA ILE A 1 5.27 -1.04 9.25
C ILE A 1 4.25 -1.27 10.35
N GLU A 2 3.08 -0.67 10.23
CA GLU A 2 1.95 -0.84 11.14
C GLU A 2 0.84 -1.64 10.48
N ASN A 3 0.35 -2.69 11.16
CA ASN A 3 -0.85 -3.40 10.74
C ASN A 3 -2.09 -2.62 11.17
N ILE A 4 -3.03 -2.46 10.26
CA ILE A 4 -4.31 -1.78 10.51
C ILE A 4 -5.29 -2.72 11.21
N ASP A 5 -5.28 -3.99 10.83
CA ASP A 5 -6.06 -5.01 11.52
C ASP A 5 -5.43 -5.38 12.86
N PRO A 6 -6.24 -5.60 13.91
CA PRO A 6 -5.74 -5.97 15.23
C PRO A 6 -5.16 -7.38 15.27
N LEU A 7 -4.48 -7.71 16.36
CA LEU A 7 -4.03 -9.07 16.68
C LEU A 7 -5.22 -10.04 16.60
N GLY A 8 -5.01 -11.18 15.95
CA GLY A 8 -6.05 -12.19 15.65
C GLY A 8 -6.30 -12.36 14.17
N VAL A 9 -5.98 -11.35 13.35
CA VAL A 9 -5.84 -11.47 11.89
C VAL A 9 -4.38 -11.70 11.58
N HIS A 10 -4.07 -12.75 10.79
CA HIS A 10 -2.69 -13.07 10.41
C HIS A 10 -2.03 -11.89 9.70
N THR A 11 -0.75 -11.61 9.99
CA THR A 11 -0.03 -10.46 9.40
C THR A 11 0.02 -10.47 7.88
N GLY A 12 0.01 -11.66 7.24
CA GLY A 12 -0.11 -11.80 5.79
C GLY A 12 -1.46 -11.39 5.23
N ASP A 13 -2.52 -11.53 6.02
CA ASP A 13 -3.90 -11.13 5.66
C ASP A 13 -4.22 -9.70 6.09
N SER A 14 -3.40 -9.13 6.99
CA SER A 14 -3.60 -7.78 7.48
C SER A 14 -3.31 -6.76 6.40
N PHE A 15 -4.12 -5.73 6.42
CA PHE A 15 -3.86 -4.47 5.77
C PHE A 15 -2.80 -3.72 6.58
N CYS A 16 -1.80 -3.12 5.92
CA CYS A 16 -0.78 -2.40 6.66
C CYS A 16 -0.28 -1.14 5.93
N CYS A 17 0.31 -0.23 6.69
CA CYS A 17 0.89 1.01 6.20
C CYS A 17 2.33 1.20 6.68
N ALA A 18 3.07 2.00 5.92
CA ALA A 18 4.37 2.55 6.26
C ALA A 18 4.41 4.02 5.83
N PRO A 19 4.94 4.93 6.67
CA PRO A 19 5.44 4.70 8.03
C PRO A 19 4.33 4.28 9.00
N MET A 20 4.69 3.93 10.23
CA MET A 20 3.73 3.75 11.32
C MET A 20 3.07 5.09 11.64
N LEU A 21 1.73 5.16 11.55
CA LEU A 21 0.98 6.41 11.67
C LEU A 21 0.39 6.64 13.06
N THR A 22 0.14 5.55 13.81
CA THR A 22 -0.53 5.63 15.12
C THR A 22 0.32 5.06 16.26
N ILE A 23 1.51 4.56 15.99
CA ILE A 23 2.46 4.06 16.99
C ILE A 23 3.39 5.21 17.40
N SER A 24 3.48 5.50 18.69
CA SER A 24 4.34 6.58 19.20
C SER A 24 5.82 6.33 18.88
N GLU A 25 6.59 7.41 18.72
CA GLU A 25 8.03 7.32 18.44
C GLU A 25 8.79 6.53 19.53
N ASP A 26 8.39 6.66 20.80
CA ASP A 26 8.97 5.90 21.90
C ASP A 26 8.73 4.39 21.73
N CYS A 27 7.48 4.02 21.42
CA CYS A 27 7.16 2.62 21.14
C CYS A 27 7.93 2.10 19.92
N GLN A 28 8.05 2.89 18.85
CA GLN A 28 8.84 2.53 17.66
C GLN A 28 10.31 2.25 18.01
N LYS A 29 10.94 3.08 18.84
CA LYS A 29 12.32 2.88 19.33
C LYS A 29 12.45 1.57 20.12
N ARG A 30 11.53 1.33 21.05
CA ARG A 30 11.52 0.08 21.85
C ARG A 30 11.36 -1.16 20.98
N LEU A 31 10.49 -1.12 19.97
CA LEU A 31 10.32 -2.21 19.00
C LEU A 31 11.61 -2.47 18.21
N GLN A 32 12.27 -1.40 17.76
CA GLN A 32 13.53 -1.49 17.04
C GLN A 32 14.66 -2.08 17.91
N GLU A 33 14.80 -1.60 19.13
CA GLU A 33 15.79 -2.14 20.09
C GLU A 33 15.56 -3.62 20.39
N GLN A 34 14.30 -4.02 20.57
CA GLN A 34 13.96 -5.43 20.76
C GLN A 34 14.27 -6.27 19.52
N ALA A 35 13.97 -5.75 18.32
CA ALA A 35 14.32 -6.43 17.09
C ALA A 35 15.83 -6.66 16.94
N TYR A 36 16.65 -5.66 17.28
CA TYR A 36 18.11 -5.80 17.27
C TYR A 36 18.60 -6.87 18.26
N LYS A 37 18.08 -6.87 19.49
CA LYS A 37 18.43 -7.90 20.49
C LYS A 37 18.07 -9.31 20.02
N ILE A 38 16.93 -9.46 19.34
CA ILE A 38 16.49 -10.75 18.78
C ILE A 38 17.43 -11.18 17.66
N VAL A 39 17.74 -10.28 16.73
CA VAL A 39 18.65 -10.55 15.61
C VAL A 39 20.03 -10.97 16.11
N ASP A 40 20.58 -10.27 17.09
CA ASP A 40 21.85 -10.61 17.73
C ASP A 40 21.80 -11.97 18.41
N LYS A 41 20.73 -12.26 19.15
CA LYS A 41 20.60 -13.54 19.87
C LYS A 41 20.44 -14.73 18.95
N VAL A 42 19.72 -14.56 17.85
CA VAL A 42 19.49 -15.60 16.82
C VAL A 42 20.65 -15.68 15.84
N GLN A 43 21.55 -14.68 15.81
CA GLN A 43 22.69 -14.55 14.89
C GLN A 43 22.26 -14.57 13.42
N VAL A 44 21.23 -13.77 13.09
CA VAL A 44 20.73 -13.66 11.73
C VAL A 44 21.73 -12.87 10.87
N ILE A 45 22.12 -13.43 9.74
CA ILE A 45 22.90 -12.77 8.70
C ILE A 45 22.01 -12.61 7.46
N GLY A 46 21.66 -11.35 7.13
CA GLY A 46 20.80 -11.06 5.98
C GLY A 46 19.43 -10.49 6.39
N GLY A 47 18.48 -10.56 5.46
CA GLY A 47 17.15 -10.02 5.67
C GLY A 47 16.35 -10.83 6.69
N THR A 48 15.60 -10.12 7.52
CA THR A 48 14.71 -10.73 8.50
C THR A 48 13.45 -9.89 8.68
N ASN A 49 12.40 -10.50 9.18
CA ASN A 49 11.18 -9.86 9.59
C ASN A 49 10.87 -10.26 11.05
N VAL A 50 10.71 -9.29 11.92
CA VAL A 50 10.26 -9.49 13.31
C VAL A 50 8.86 -8.94 13.46
N GLN A 51 7.94 -9.74 13.96
CA GLN A 51 6.55 -9.36 14.18
C GLN A 51 6.26 -9.17 15.66
N PHE A 52 5.63 -8.05 15.97
CA PHE A 52 5.25 -7.67 17.32
C PHE A 52 3.75 -7.44 17.42
N ALA A 53 3.21 -7.61 18.61
CA ALA A 53 1.93 -7.05 19.02
C ALA A 53 2.17 -6.01 20.13
N HIS A 54 1.48 -4.89 20.03
CA HIS A 54 1.48 -3.81 21.02
C HIS A 54 0.07 -3.55 21.50
N ASP A 55 -0.13 -3.59 22.81
CA ASP A 55 -1.38 -3.19 23.44
C ASP A 55 -1.29 -1.70 23.82
N PRO A 56 -2.07 -0.81 23.18
CA PRO A 56 -1.99 0.62 23.46
C PRO A 56 -2.55 1.03 24.83
N VAL A 57 -3.29 0.14 25.51
CA VAL A 57 -3.87 0.43 26.84
C VAL A 57 -2.87 0.11 27.95
N THR A 58 -2.23 -1.05 27.88
CA THR A 58 -1.26 -1.50 28.91
C THR A 58 0.17 -1.22 28.54
N ASP A 59 0.41 -0.70 27.32
CA ASP A 59 1.73 -0.47 26.71
C ASP A 59 2.61 -1.74 26.63
N ARG A 60 1.98 -2.92 26.68
CA ARG A 60 2.66 -4.21 26.60
C ARG A 60 3.06 -4.51 25.15
N ILE A 61 4.32 -4.92 24.98
CA ILE A 61 4.87 -5.42 23.72
C ILE A 61 5.07 -6.92 23.81
N ILE A 62 4.62 -7.66 22.81
CA ILE A 62 4.78 -9.10 22.67
C ILE A 62 5.46 -9.39 21.33
N VAL A 63 6.47 -10.26 21.33
CA VAL A 63 7.06 -10.81 20.11
C VAL A 63 6.16 -11.96 19.63
N ILE A 64 5.68 -11.86 18.40
CA ILE A 64 4.87 -12.92 17.77
C ILE A 64 5.80 -13.96 17.16
N GLU A 65 6.66 -13.54 16.24
CA GLU A 65 7.61 -14.41 15.56
C GLU A 65 8.76 -13.64 14.91
N ILE A 66 9.83 -14.37 14.61
CA ILE A 66 10.90 -13.91 13.73
C ILE A 66 10.98 -14.81 12.49
N ASN A 67 11.11 -14.21 11.32
CA ASN A 67 11.32 -14.90 10.05
C ASN A 67 12.69 -14.52 9.48
N PRO A 68 13.76 -15.29 9.75
CA PRO A 68 15.13 -14.97 9.35
C PRO A 68 15.37 -15.30 7.86
N ARG A 69 14.62 -14.69 6.99
CA ARG A 69 14.66 -14.86 5.55
C ARG A 69 14.12 -13.63 4.82
N THR A 70 14.50 -13.45 3.56
CA THR A 70 13.78 -12.56 2.66
C THR A 70 12.46 -13.20 2.25
N SER A 71 11.45 -12.37 2.04
CA SER A 71 10.10 -12.81 1.70
C SER A 71 9.47 -11.86 0.68
N ARG A 72 8.23 -12.14 0.28
CA ARG A 72 7.44 -11.23 -0.55
C ARG A 72 7.28 -9.86 0.10
N SER A 73 7.03 -9.81 1.40
CA SER A 73 6.98 -8.55 2.16
C SER A 73 8.32 -7.81 2.16
N SER A 74 9.45 -8.50 2.07
CA SER A 74 10.76 -7.87 1.91
C SER A 74 10.91 -7.18 0.56
N ALA A 75 10.37 -7.75 -0.51
CA ALA A 75 10.34 -7.10 -1.83
C ALA A 75 9.47 -5.82 -1.81
N LEU A 76 8.32 -5.86 -1.14
CA LEU A 76 7.48 -4.67 -0.92
C LEU A 76 8.21 -3.61 -0.09
N ALA A 77 8.86 -4.01 1.00
CA ALA A 77 9.65 -3.12 1.85
C ALA A 77 10.81 -2.48 1.08
N SER A 78 11.48 -3.24 0.19
CA SER A 78 12.53 -2.71 -0.67
C SER A 78 12.03 -1.61 -1.60
N LYS A 79 10.86 -1.80 -2.24
CA LYS A 79 10.23 -0.78 -3.07
C LYS A 79 9.78 0.43 -2.24
N ALA A 80 9.18 0.17 -1.08
CA ALA A 80 8.67 1.21 -0.20
C ALA A 80 9.74 2.15 0.34
N THR A 81 10.95 1.65 0.58
CA THR A 81 12.03 2.40 1.22
C THR A 81 13.18 2.74 0.27
N GLY A 82 13.22 2.14 -0.92
CA GLY A 82 14.39 2.19 -1.80
C GLY A 82 15.59 1.40 -1.27
N PHE A 83 15.44 0.62 -0.20
CA PHE A 83 16.51 -0.18 0.38
C PHE A 83 16.54 -1.58 -0.27
N PRO A 84 17.62 -1.96 -0.98
CA PRO A 84 17.66 -3.22 -1.74
C PRO A 84 17.94 -4.42 -0.82
N ILE A 85 16.98 -4.87 -0.05
CA ILE A 85 17.12 -5.91 0.99
C ILE A 85 17.78 -7.18 0.43
N ALA A 86 17.35 -7.66 -0.73
CA ALA A 86 17.89 -8.91 -1.30
C ALA A 86 19.36 -8.78 -1.70
N LEU A 87 19.76 -7.65 -2.32
CA LEU A 87 21.15 -7.36 -2.68
C LEU A 87 22.04 -7.28 -1.43
N VAL A 88 21.59 -6.52 -0.43
CA VAL A 88 22.31 -6.39 0.84
C VAL A 88 22.41 -7.72 1.56
N SER A 89 21.35 -8.54 1.58
CA SER A 89 21.39 -9.87 2.17
C SER A 89 22.45 -10.78 1.50
N ALA A 90 22.59 -10.70 0.18
CA ALA A 90 23.59 -11.45 -0.56
C ALA A 90 25.01 -10.95 -0.22
N MET A 91 25.23 -9.65 -0.11
CA MET A 91 26.52 -9.06 0.29
C MET A 91 26.92 -9.49 1.71
N LEU A 92 25.98 -9.47 2.66
CA LEU A 92 26.21 -9.95 4.04
C LEU A 92 26.54 -11.45 4.07
N ALA A 93 25.83 -12.26 3.28
CA ALA A 93 26.12 -13.69 3.16
C ALA A 93 27.50 -13.96 2.53
N ALA A 94 28.02 -13.06 1.70
CA ALA A 94 29.37 -13.09 1.16
C ALA A 94 30.46 -12.62 2.13
N GLY A 95 30.09 -12.21 3.36
CA GLY A 95 31.01 -11.83 4.41
C GLY A 95 31.24 -10.33 4.59
N LEU A 96 30.55 -9.47 3.84
CA LEU A 96 30.56 -8.02 4.06
C LEU A 96 29.77 -7.68 5.33
N THR A 97 30.12 -6.54 5.94
CA THR A 97 29.33 -5.96 7.03
C THR A 97 28.54 -4.75 6.53
N LEU A 98 27.56 -4.28 7.28
CA LEU A 98 26.81 -3.06 6.95
C LEU A 98 27.72 -1.82 6.83
N ARG A 99 28.88 -1.83 7.50
CA ARG A 99 29.88 -0.75 7.45
C ARG A 99 30.72 -0.78 6.18
N ASP A 100 30.81 -1.93 5.52
CA ASP A 100 31.55 -2.10 4.27
C ASP A 100 30.74 -1.71 3.05
N ILE A 101 29.41 -1.54 3.21
CA ILE A 101 28.50 -1.28 2.09
C ILE A 101 28.22 0.23 2.01
N PRO A 102 28.59 0.91 0.91
CA PRO A 102 28.30 2.32 0.70
C PRO A 102 26.82 2.59 0.60
N CYS A 103 26.36 3.72 1.15
CA CYS A 103 24.95 4.11 1.14
C CYS A 103 24.76 5.63 0.91
N GLY A 104 25.09 6.12 -0.26
CA GLY A 104 24.85 7.50 -0.71
C GLY A 104 25.08 8.56 0.37
N LYS A 105 24.07 9.36 0.66
CA LYS A 105 24.14 10.45 1.66
C LYS A 105 24.41 9.99 3.10
N TYR A 106 24.19 8.73 3.41
CA TYR A 106 24.43 8.17 4.75
C TYR A 106 25.88 7.70 4.95
N GLY A 107 26.70 7.66 3.89
CA GLY A 107 28.05 7.12 3.91
C GLY A 107 28.07 5.60 3.86
N THR A 108 27.61 4.94 4.91
CA THR A 108 27.56 3.47 5.03
C THR A 108 26.17 2.99 5.50
N LEU A 109 25.88 1.73 5.22
CA LEU A 109 24.54 1.17 5.37
C LEU A 109 24.08 1.03 6.83
N ASP A 110 25.00 0.93 7.78
CA ASP A 110 24.72 0.92 9.21
C ASP A 110 24.09 2.23 9.72
N LYS A 111 24.17 3.30 8.94
CA LYS A 111 23.61 4.62 9.25
C LYS A 111 22.32 4.92 8.48
N TYR A 112 21.85 3.99 7.66
CA TYR A 112 20.65 4.20 6.86
C TYR A 112 19.42 4.36 7.72
N VAL A 113 18.61 5.39 7.42
CA VAL A 113 17.27 5.62 8.01
C VAL A 113 16.30 5.92 6.87
N PRO A 114 15.15 5.23 6.80
CA PRO A 114 14.09 5.57 5.84
C PRO A 114 13.59 7.00 6.09
N ASP A 115 13.53 7.84 5.07
CA ASP A 115 13.18 9.25 5.16
C ASP A 115 12.18 9.70 4.09
N GLY A 116 11.39 8.77 3.56
CA GLY A 116 10.36 9.07 2.56
C GLY A 116 9.23 9.93 3.10
N ASP A 117 8.80 10.92 2.32
CA ASP A 117 7.68 11.84 2.60
C ASP A 117 6.36 11.37 1.98
N TYR A 118 6.13 10.07 1.95
CA TYR A 118 5.00 9.39 1.34
C TYR A 118 4.44 8.31 2.26
N VAL A 119 3.24 7.85 1.95
CA VAL A 119 2.58 6.73 2.64
C VAL A 119 2.51 5.53 1.70
N VAL A 120 2.89 4.38 2.22
CA VAL A 120 2.80 3.10 1.51
C VAL A 120 1.72 2.26 2.14
N ILE A 121 0.85 1.69 1.32
CA ILE A 121 -0.22 0.77 1.75
C ILE A 121 0.02 -0.59 1.10
N LYS A 122 -0.03 -1.64 1.93
CA LYS A 122 -0.12 -3.03 1.48
C LYS A 122 -1.54 -3.55 1.71
N PHE A 123 -2.15 -4.13 0.70
CA PHE A 123 -3.47 -4.76 0.80
C PHE A 123 -3.39 -6.22 0.34
N ALA A 124 -3.94 -7.15 1.11
CA ALA A 124 -3.97 -8.56 0.75
C ALA A 124 -5.08 -8.87 -0.26
N ARG A 125 -4.87 -9.89 -1.09
CA ARG A 125 -5.86 -10.44 -2.02
C ARG A 125 -6.19 -11.87 -1.61
N TRP A 126 -7.47 -12.17 -1.53
CA TRP A 126 -8.01 -13.51 -1.27
C TRP A 126 -8.70 -14.06 -2.51
N ALA A 127 -8.95 -15.34 -2.52
CA ALA A 127 -9.61 -16.05 -3.61
C ALA A 127 -10.73 -16.96 -3.09
N PHE A 128 -11.44 -16.51 -2.03
CA PHE A 128 -12.56 -17.27 -1.45
C PHE A 128 -13.62 -17.62 -2.51
N GLU A 129 -13.81 -16.73 -3.48
CA GLU A 129 -14.76 -16.92 -4.59
C GLU A 129 -14.45 -18.14 -5.47
N LYS A 130 -13.21 -18.64 -5.43
CA LYS A 130 -12.77 -19.81 -6.22
C LYS A 130 -13.04 -21.14 -5.51
N PHE A 131 -13.30 -21.11 -4.21
CA PHE A 131 -13.44 -22.31 -3.40
C PHE A 131 -14.86 -22.45 -2.85
N LYS A 132 -15.67 -23.31 -3.45
CA LYS A 132 -17.04 -23.54 -2.99
C LYS A 132 -17.04 -24.13 -1.57
N GLY A 133 -17.88 -23.60 -0.70
CA GLY A 133 -18.06 -24.09 0.67
C GLY A 133 -17.02 -23.61 1.68
N VAL A 134 -16.07 -22.79 1.27
CA VAL A 134 -15.13 -22.12 2.20
C VAL A 134 -15.75 -20.84 2.72
N GLU A 135 -15.82 -20.72 4.05
CA GLU A 135 -16.28 -19.49 4.71
C GLU A 135 -15.24 -18.37 4.57
N ASP A 136 -15.70 -17.17 4.18
CA ASP A 136 -14.86 -15.97 4.16
C ASP A 136 -14.69 -15.45 5.59
N LYS A 137 -13.73 -16.04 6.29
CA LYS A 137 -13.35 -15.70 7.65
C LYS A 137 -11.83 -15.64 7.76
N LEU A 138 -11.34 -14.53 8.31
CA LEU A 138 -9.93 -14.32 8.61
C LEU A 138 -9.64 -14.67 10.07
N GLY A 139 -8.43 -15.12 10.33
CA GLY A 139 -7.99 -15.53 11.65
C GLY A 139 -6.46 -15.62 11.72
N THR A 140 -5.95 -16.47 12.59
CA THR A 140 -4.51 -16.63 12.83
C THR A 140 -3.77 -17.39 11.75
N GLN A 141 -4.48 -18.01 10.79
CA GLN A 141 -3.88 -18.69 9.64
C GLN A 141 -3.95 -17.78 8.42
N MET A 142 -2.85 -17.69 7.67
CA MET A 142 -2.80 -16.93 6.42
C MET A 142 -3.71 -17.53 5.36
N ARG A 143 -4.60 -16.70 4.79
CA ARG A 143 -5.55 -17.07 3.73
C ARG A 143 -5.28 -16.32 2.41
N ALA A 144 -4.47 -15.25 2.47
CA ALA A 144 -4.16 -14.44 1.30
C ALA A 144 -3.39 -15.24 0.24
N VAL A 145 -3.77 -15.03 -1.03
CA VAL A 145 -3.10 -15.62 -2.19
C VAL A 145 -2.14 -14.66 -2.87
N GLY A 146 -2.16 -13.40 -2.52
CA GLY A 146 -1.30 -12.35 -3.04
C GLY A 146 -1.50 -11.05 -2.29
N GLU A 147 -0.81 -10.02 -2.73
CA GLU A 147 -0.87 -8.70 -2.13
C GLU A 147 -0.57 -7.63 -3.18
N VAL A 148 -1.08 -6.43 -2.95
CA VAL A 148 -0.76 -5.23 -3.72
C VAL A 148 -0.09 -4.20 -2.82
N MET A 149 0.70 -3.32 -3.42
CA MET A 149 1.30 -2.18 -2.76
C MET A 149 0.97 -0.91 -3.54
N SER A 150 0.66 0.15 -2.83
CA SER A 150 0.47 1.48 -3.39
C SER A 150 1.28 2.51 -2.61
N ILE A 151 1.67 3.57 -3.28
CA ILE A 151 2.36 4.72 -2.69
C ILE A 151 1.55 5.98 -3.03
N GLY A 152 1.37 6.85 -2.05
CA GLY A 152 0.74 8.16 -2.19
C GLY A 152 1.33 9.16 -1.21
N LYS A 153 1.06 10.45 -1.40
CA LYS A 153 1.54 11.49 -0.49
C LYS A 153 0.77 11.54 0.82
N ASN A 154 -0.45 11.03 0.83
CA ASN A 154 -1.25 10.89 2.05
C ASN A 154 -1.91 9.51 2.12
N TYR A 155 -2.46 9.19 3.29
CA TYR A 155 -3.08 7.89 3.55
C TYR A 155 -4.26 7.61 2.61
N LYS A 156 -5.18 8.57 2.41
CA LYS A 156 -6.38 8.41 1.59
C LYS A 156 -6.04 8.10 0.13
N GLU A 157 -5.09 8.85 -0.45
CA GLU A 157 -4.59 8.61 -1.81
C GLU A 157 -4.00 7.21 -1.95
N ALA A 158 -3.08 6.83 -1.04
CA ALA A 158 -2.45 5.51 -1.05
C ALA A 158 -3.49 4.40 -0.85
N PHE A 159 -4.45 4.58 0.05
CA PHE A 159 -5.50 3.62 0.34
C PHE A 159 -6.39 3.34 -0.87
N GLN A 160 -6.92 4.37 -1.51
CA GLN A 160 -7.76 4.23 -2.69
C GLN A 160 -6.99 3.63 -3.89
N LYS A 161 -5.70 3.98 -4.05
CA LYS A 161 -4.83 3.33 -5.05
C LYS A 161 -4.68 1.84 -4.79
N ALA A 162 -4.53 1.41 -3.52
CA ALA A 162 -4.46 0.00 -3.17
C ALA A 162 -5.74 -0.75 -3.53
N ILE A 163 -6.91 -0.17 -3.27
CA ILE A 163 -8.21 -0.78 -3.58
C ILE A 163 -8.33 -1.08 -5.08
N ARG A 164 -8.06 -0.10 -5.95
CA ARG A 164 -8.18 -0.35 -7.40
C ARG A 164 -7.07 -1.24 -7.98
N SER A 165 -5.92 -1.34 -7.27
CA SER A 165 -4.84 -2.26 -7.65
C SER A 165 -5.16 -3.73 -7.38
N LEU A 166 -6.21 -4.06 -6.61
CA LEU A 166 -6.65 -5.42 -6.36
C LEU A 166 -7.19 -6.15 -7.60
N GLU A 167 -7.49 -5.43 -8.67
CA GLU A 167 -8.00 -5.98 -9.95
C GLU A 167 -9.23 -6.89 -9.76
N ASN A 168 -10.12 -6.53 -8.85
CA ASN A 168 -11.37 -7.25 -8.55
C ASN A 168 -12.63 -6.56 -9.11
N GLY A 169 -12.45 -5.63 -10.06
CA GLY A 169 -13.52 -4.86 -10.68
C GLY A 169 -14.03 -3.69 -9.84
N ARG A 170 -13.38 -3.38 -8.70
CA ARG A 170 -13.71 -2.25 -7.83
C ARG A 170 -12.76 -1.09 -8.10
N TYR A 171 -13.31 0.10 -8.25
CA TYR A 171 -12.57 1.34 -8.51
C TYR A 171 -12.50 2.27 -7.31
N GLY A 172 -13.24 1.95 -6.24
CA GLY A 172 -13.30 2.64 -4.97
C GLY A 172 -13.91 1.77 -3.89
N LEU A 173 -14.15 2.34 -2.71
CA LEU A 173 -14.67 1.61 -1.54
C LEU A 173 -16.19 1.47 -1.52
N GLY A 174 -16.90 2.43 -2.10
CA GLY A 174 -18.36 2.44 -2.17
C GLY A 174 -18.89 1.71 -3.41
N HIS A 175 -20.20 1.79 -3.57
CA HIS A 175 -20.94 1.15 -4.67
C HIS A 175 -20.76 -0.38 -4.78
N VAL A 176 -20.59 -1.04 -3.65
CA VAL A 176 -20.54 -2.51 -3.58
C VAL A 176 -21.98 -3.02 -3.50
N LYS A 177 -22.50 -3.50 -4.61
CA LYS A 177 -23.91 -3.90 -4.80
C LYS A 177 -24.47 -4.85 -3.74
N ASN A 178 -23.61 -5.61 -3.06
CA ASN A 178 -24.04 -6.60 -2.06
C ASN A 178 -24.32 -5.99 -0.68
N PHE A 179 -23.92 -4.74 -0.44
CA PHE A 179 -24.00 -4.09 0.88
C PHE A 179 -24.97 -2.91 0.90
N ASP A 180 -25.32 -2.36 -0.24
CA ASP A 180 -26.20 -1.17 -0.36
C ASP A 180 -27.63 -1.43 0.14
N THR A 181 -28.11 -2.67 0.07
CA THR A 181 -29.44 -3.09 0.56
C THR A 181 -29.48 -3.43 2.04
N LEU A 182 -28.33 -3.59 2.69
CA LEU A 182 -28.25 -3.97 4.11
C LEU A 182 -28.48 -2.75 5.02
N SER A 183 -29.11 -2.99 6.17
CA SER A 183 -29.22 -1.97 7.22
C SER A 183 -27.90 -1.73 7.93
N LYS A 184 -27.80 -0.61 8.68
CA LYS A 184 -26.66 -0.32 9.55
C LYS A 184 -26.37 -1.48 10.50
N GLU A 185 -27.41 -2.01 11.14
CA GLU A 185 -27.32 -3.09 12.14
C GLU A 185 -26.81 -4.39 11.51
N GLU A 186 -27.27 -4.71 10.30
CA GLU A 186 -26.80 -5.89 9.56
C GLU A 186 -25.33 -5.76 9.18
N LEU A 187 -24.89 -4.58 8.75
CA LEU A 187 -23.50 -4.30 8.42
C LEU A 187 -22.61 -4.38 9.67
N LEU A 188 -23.02 -3.77 10.78
CA LEU A 188 -22.26 -3.84 12.05
C LEU A 188 -22.17 -5.29 12.55
N LYS A 189 -23.21 -6.08 12.43
CA LYS A 189 -23.18 -7.51 12.79
C LYS A 189 -22.16 -8.29 11.96
N LYS A 190 -21.98 -7.96 10.67
CA LYS A 190 -20.98 -8.58 9.80
C LYS A 190 -19.54 -8.22 10.21
N LEU A 191 -19.31 -7.07 10.83
CA LEU A 191 -17.99 -6.63 11.29
C LEU A 191 -17.46 -7.35 12.52
N VAL A 192 -18.31 -8.06 13.25
CA VAL A 192 -17.92 -8.85 14.44
C VAL A 192 -16.90 -9.94 14.08
N THR A 193 -17.01 -10.51 12.86
CA THR A 193 -16.08 -11.51 12.36
C THR A 193 -15.23 -10.92 11.23
N PRO A 194 -13.91 -10.88 11.33
CA PRO A 194 -13.07 -10.38 10.24
C PRO A 194 -13.25 -11.20 8.96
N SER A 195 -13.45 -10.51 7.84
CA SER A 195 -13.62 -11.09 6.51
C SER A 195 -12.77 -10.36 5.47
N SER A 196 -12.64 -10.93 4.28
CA SER A 196 -11.97 -10.26 3.15
C SER A 196 -12.68 -8.96 2.73
N GLU A 197 -13.97 -8.84 3.02
CA GLU A 197 -14.81 -7.71 2.64
C GLU A 197 -14.94 -6.62 3.73
N ARG A 198 -14.30 -6.80 4.89
CA ARG A 198 -14.50 -5.95 6.08
C ARG A 198 -14.32 -4.45 5.83
N HIS A 199 -13.39 -4.04 4.96
CA HIS A 199 -13.16 -2.62 4.67
C HIS A 199 -14.30 -2.00 3.87
N PHE A 200 -14.89 -2.76 2.95
CA PHE A 200 -16.06 -2.34 2.19
C PHE A 200 -17.32 -2.28 3.08
N ILE A 201 -17.43 -3.23 4.02
CA ILE A 201 -18.52 -3.27 5.01
C ILE A 201 -18.40 -2.07 5.96
N MET A 202 -17.20 -1.74 6.45
CA MET A 202 -16.97 -0.55 7.28
C MET A 202 -17.35 0.73 6.53
N TYR A 203 -16.95 0.85 5.26
CA TYR A 203 -17.26 2.00 4.44
C TYR A 203 -18.77 2.20 4.27
N GLU A 204 -19.50 1.15 3.96
CA GLU A 204 -20.96 1.21 3.82
C GLU A 204 -21.67 1.43 5.17
N ALA A 205 -21.17 0.86 6.27
CA ALA A 205 -21.71 1.12 7.60
C ALA A 205 -21.56 2.61 7.99
N LEU A 206 -20.40 3.23 7.70
CA LEU A 206 -20.19 4.66 7.90
C LEU A 206 -21.15 5.51 7.05
N ARG A 207 -21.41 5.12 5.81
CA ARG A 207 -22.37 5.78 4.93
C ARG A 207 -23.78 5.72 5.51
N LYS A 208 -24.15 4.62 6.14
CA LYS A 208 -25.47 4.41 6.78
C LYS A 208 -25.54 4.94 8.22
N GLY A 209 -24.58 5.77 8.60
CA GLY A 209 -24.58 6.51 9.86
C GLY A 209 -23.99 5.77 11.05
N ALA A 210 -23.20 4.71 10.84
CA ALA A 210 -22.39 4.15 11.91
C ALA A 210 -21.33 5.16 12.34
N THR A 211 -21.04 5.22 13.62
CA THR A 211 -19.99 6.09 14.16
C THR A 211 -18.62 5.40 14.10
N VAL A 212 -17.56 6.20 14.19
CA VAL A 212 -16.19 5.69 14.30
C VAL A 212 -16.04 4.80 15.54
N ASP A 213 -16.64 5.20 16.66
CA ASP A 213 -16.60 4.44 17.91
C ASP A 213 -17.34 3.09 17.81
N GLU A 214 -18.52 3.05 17.19
CA GLU A 214 -19.25 1.80 16.96
C GLU A 214 -18.41 0.78 16.18
N ILE A 215 -17.73 1.23 15.12
CA ILE A 215 -16.86 0.37 14.32
C ILE A 215 -15.60 -0.03 15.10
N TYR A 216 -14.98 0.90 15.82
CA TYR A 216 -13.83 0.61 16.67
C TYR A 216 -14.14 -0.47 17.70
N GLU A 217 -15.26 -0.36 18.41
CA GLU A 217 -15.63 -1.34 19.43
C GLU A 217 -15.80 -2.75 18.89
N LEU A 218 -16.29 -2.88 17.66
CA LEU A 218 -16.50 -4.18 17.02
C LEU A 218 -15.21 -4.75 16.39
N THR A 219 -14.40 -3.90 15.78
CA THR A 219 -13.29 -4.34 14.94
C THR A 219 -11.92 -4.16 15.59
N LYS A 220 -11.82 -3.28 16.59
CA LYS A 220 -10.57 -2.80 17.19
C LYS A 220 -9.56 -2.20 16.16
N VAL A 221 -10.02 -1.89 14.96
CA VAL A 221 -9.27 -1.04 14.03
C VAL A 221 -9.20 0.35 14.64
N LYS A 222 -8.01 0.95 14.69
CA LYS A 222 -7.79 2.22 15.39
C LYS A 222 -8.60 3.36 14.77
N HIS A 223 -9.09 4.26 15.61
CA HIS A 223 -9.91 5.43 15.26
C HIS A 223 -9.33 6.23 14.08
N TYR A 224 -8.02 6.42 14.04
CA TYR A 224 -7.37 7.13 12.95
C TYR A 224 -7.76 6.58 11.57
N PHE A 225 -7.64 5.26 11.38
CA PHE A 225 -7.93 4.63 10.08
C PHE A 225 -9.42 4.65 9.74
N ILE A 226 -10.29 4.48 10.72
CA ILE A 226 -11.74 4.57 10.53
C ILE A 226 -12.13 6.02 10.21
N SER A 227 -11.52 7.00 10.86
CA SER A 227 -11.76 8.43 10.60
C SER A 227 -11.32 8.83 9.18
N GLN A 228 -10.18 8.33 8.71
CA GLN A 228 -9.75 8.56 7.32
C GLN A 228 -10.76 7.96 6.31
N MET A 229 -11.33 6.81 6.63
CA MET A 229 -12.40 6.21 5.82
C MET A 229 -13.69 7.03 5.89
N LYS A 230 -14.05 7.56 7.06
CA LYS A 230 -15.21 8.44 7.24
C LYS A 230 -15.09 9.73 6.42
N GLU A 231 -13.90 10.34 6.37
CA GLU A 231 -13.64 11.51 5.53
C GLU A 231 -13.88 11.20 4.04
N LEU A 232 -13.49 10.01 3.56
CA LEU A 232 -13.76 9.59 2.18
C LEU A 232 -15.27 9.36 1.94
N VAL A 233 -15.99 8.81 2.92
CA VAL A 233 -17.44 8.67 2.84
C VAL A 233 -18.12 10.04 2.73
N ASP A 234 -17.74 11.00 3.57
CA ASP A 234 -18.32 12.34 3.57
C ASP A 234 -18.06 13.06 2.23
N GLU A 235 -16.87 12.91 1.68
CA GLU A 235 -16.54 13.46 0.38
C GLU A 235 -17.32 12.79 -0.76
N GLU A 236 -17.50 11.48 -0.70
CA GLU A 236 -18.32 10.75 -1.68
C GLU A 236 -19.79 11.19 -1.62
N GLU A 237 -20.35 11.38 -0.43
CA GLU A 237 -21.71 11.90 -0.28
C GLU A 237 -21.87 13.33 -0.84
N GLU A 238 -20.84 14.18 -0.69
CA GLU A 238 -20.83 15.50 -1.33
C GLU A 238 -20.79 15.40 -2.87
N LEU A 239 -19.96 14.50 -3.41
CA LEU A 239 -19.88 14.25 -4.84
C LEU A 239 -21.22 13.74 -5.42
N LEU A 240 -21.91 12.86 -4.71
CA LEU A 240 -23.19 12.29 -5.14
C LEU A 240 -24.31 13.33 -5.31
N LYS A 241 -24.21 14.51 -4.68
CA LYS A 241 -25.15 15.61 -4.88
C LYS A 241 -25.10 16.19 -6.31
N PHE A 242 -24.01 15.95 -7.03
CA PHE A 242 -23.81 16.41 -8.41
C PHE A 242 -24.14 15.34 -9.47
N LYS A 243 -24.81 14.26 -9.10
CA LYS A 243 -25.14 13.18 -10.04
C LYS A 243 -25.81 13.71 -11.30
N GLY A 244 -25.29 13.31 -12.47
CA GLY A 244 -25.69 13.82 -13.79
C GLY A 244 -24.89 15.05 -14.27
N SER A 245 -23.93 15.53 -13.47
CA SER A 245 -23.08 16.69 -13.82
C SER A 245 -21.71 16.60 -13.14
N LEU A 246 -20.79 17.47 -13.55
CA LEU A 246 -19.50 17.60 -12.85
C LEU A 246 -19.65 18.46 -11.58
N PRO A 247 -18.92 18.16 -10.50
CA PRO A 247 -18.91 18.96 -9.28
C PRO A 247 -18.15 20.27 -9.47
N SER A 248 -18.08 21.11 -8.43
CA SER A 248 -17.22 22.30 -8.44
C SER A 248 -15.75 21.93 -8.68
N ASP A 249 -14.97 22.88 -9.18
CA ASP A 249 -13.56 22.67 -9.48
C ASP A 249 -12.74 22.34 -8.23
N GLU A 250 -13.09 22.97 -7.11
CA GLU A 250 -12.47 22.71 -5.81
C GLU A 250 -12.74 21.30 -5.33
N LEU A 251 -14.00 20.83 -5.44
CA LEU A 251 -14.36 19.48 -5.00
C LEU A 251 -13.75 18.42 -5.93
N LEU A 252 -13.73 18.65 -7.25
CA LEU A 252 -13.06 17.75 -8.19
C LEU A 252 -11.55 17.65 -7.90
N THR A 253 -10.90 18.79 -7.66
CA THR A 253 -9.47 18.84 -7.34
C THR A 253 -9.17 18.12 -6.03
N LYS A 254 -9.99 18.34 -5.00
CA LYS A 254 -9.86 17.66 -3.70
C LYS A 254 -10.02 16.15 -3.87
N ALA A 255 -11.05 15.70 -4.58
CA ALA A 255 -11.31 14.28 -4.82
C ALA A 255 -10.13 13.59 -5.53
N LYS A 256 -9.52 14.25 -6.52
CA LYS A 256 -8.31 13.71 -7.17
C LYS A 256 -7.15 13.58 -6.18
N LYS A 257 -6.94 14.57 -5.34
CA LYS A 257 -5.88 14.57 -4.30
C LYS A 257 -6.10 13.53 -3.21
N ASP A 258 -7.36 13.25 -2.88
CA ASP A 258 -7.72 12.20 -1.91
C ASP A 258 -7.84 10.79 -2.55
N GLY A 259 -7.52 10.68 -3.84
CA GLY A 259 -7.29 9.39 -4.51
C GLY A 259 -8.47 8.84 -5.31
N PHE A 260 -9.55 9.59 -5.50
CA PHE A 260 -10.64 9.18 -6.39
C PHE A 260 -10.15 9.09 -7.84
N SER A 261 -10.33 7.94 -8.48
CA SER A 261 -9.97 7.76 -9.90
C SER A 261 -11.01 8.40 -10.82
N ASP A 262 -10.60 8.78 -12.04
CA ASP A 262 -11.52 9.30 -13.05
C ASP A 262 -12.66 8.31 -13.28
N LYS A 263 -12.34 7.02 -13.35
CA LYS A 263 -13.32 5.94 -13.49
C LYS A 263 -14.32 5.89 -12.34
N TYR A 264 -13.84 5.99 -11.09
CA TYR A 264 -14.74 5.95 -9.94
C TYR A 264 -15.62 7.19 -9.88
N LEU A 265 -15.06 8.38 -10.15
CA LEU A 265 -15.83 9.62 -10.24
C LEU A 265 -16.89 9.55 -11.34
N SER A 266 -16.58 8.97 -12.50
CA SER A 266 -17.56 8.78 -13.57
C SER A 266 -18.75 7.94 -13.14
N LEU A 267 -18.51 6.89 -12.33
CA LEU A 267 -19.57 6.03 -11.78
C LEU A 267 -20.41 6.75 -10.72
N LEU A 268 -19.77 7.52 -9.83
CA LEU A 268 -20.47 8.29 -8.79
C LEU A 268 -21.36 9.37 -9.39
N LEU A 269 -20.83 10.10 -10.36
CA LEU A 269 -21.46 11.26 -10.95
C LEU A 269 -22.42 10.92 -12.12
N ASP A 270 -22.38 9.68 -12.60
CA ASP A 270 -23.14 9.26 -13.81
C ASP A 270 -22.81 10.14 -15.04
N VAL A 271 -21.51 10.38 -15.27
CA VAL A 271 -20.94 11.10 -16.39
C VAL A 271 -19.86 10.25 -17.07
N SER A 272 -19.39 10.66 -18.25
CA SER A 272 -18.30 9.91 -18.90
C SER A 272 -16.97 10.09 -18.18
N GLU A 273 -16.08 9.07 -18.23
CA GLU A 273 -14.73 9.19 -17.71
C GLU A 273 -13.93 10.27 -18.44
N ASP A 274 -14.20 10.48 -19.73
CA ASP A 274 -13.55 11.50 -20.55
C ASP A 274 -13.98 12.92 -20.15
N ASP A 275 -15.21 13.13 -19.68
CA ASP A 275 -15.65 14.42 -19.14
C ASP A 275 -14.87 14.76 -17.87
N VAL A 276 -14.75 13.80 -16.95
CA VAL A 276 -13.96 13.95 -15.72
C VAL A 276 -12.51 14.28 -16.06
N ARG A 277 -11.89 13.52 -16.97
CA ARG A 277 -10.51 13.69 -17.39
C ARG A 277 -10.29 15.06 -18.05
N SER A 278 -11.15 15.43 -18.99
CA SER A 278 -11.07 16.70 -19.69
C SER A 278 -11.17 17.87 -18.74
N ARG A 279 -12.11 17.81 -17.77
CA ARG A 279 -12.27 18.88 -16.79
C ARG A 279 -11.03 19.01 -15.90
N ARG A 280 -10.57 17.91 -15.26
CA ARG A 280 -9.40 17.99 -14.38
C ARG A 280 -8.15 18.46 -15.11
N THR A 281 -7.96 18.02 -16.36
CA THR A 281 -6.82 18.45 -17.19
C THR A 281 -6.88 19.96 -17.51
N SER A 282 -8.07 20.48 -17.82
CA SER A 282 -8.27 21.92 -18.04
C SER A 282 -7.97 22.77 -16.80
N LEU A 283 -8.10 22.19 -15.61
CA LEU A 283 -7.75 22.82 -14.33
C LEU A 283 -6.26 22.67 -13.96
N GLY A 284 -5.47 21.99 -14.79
CA GLY A 284 -4.07 21.67 -14.48
C GLY A 284 -3.91 20.59 -13.42
N VAL A 285 -4.98 19.85 -13.09
CA VAL A 285 -4.94 18.73 -12.12
C VAL A 285 -4.47 17.49 -12.85
N ASN A 286 -3.15 17.31 -12.89
CA ASN A 286 -2.49 16.19 -13.52
C ASN A 286 -1.67 15.41 -12.51
N GLU A 287 -1.45 14.14 -12.81
CA GLU A 287 -0.53 13.30 -12.04
C GLU A 287 0.90 13.79 -12.21
N ALA A 288 1.60 13.85 -11.09
CA ALA A 288 3.04 13.98 -11.03
C ALA A 288 3.69 12.62 -10.76
N TRP A 289 4.94 12.45 -11.16
CA TRP A 289 5.73 11.25 -10.88
C TRP A 289 6.88 11.60 -9.94
N GLU A 290 6.87 10.97 -8.77
CA GLU A 290 7.91 11.15 -7.77
C GLU A 290 8.68 9.86 -7.56
N GLY A 291 9.98 9.99 -7.21
CA GLY A 291 10.91 8.87 -7.12
C GLY A 291 11.19 8.45 -5.68
N VAL A 292 11.16 7.14 -5.45
CA VAL A 292 11.79 6.49 -4.29
C VAL A 292 13.18 6.04 -4.73
N HIS A 293 14.22 6.74 -4.33
CA HIS A 293 15.59 6.44 -4.74
C HIS A 293 16.09 5.14 -4.14
N VAL A 294 16.77 4.34 -4.97
CA VAL A 294 17.34 3.06 -4.54
C VAL A 294 18.71 3.29 -3.92
N SER A 295 18.89 2.92 -2.65
CA SER A 295 20.13 3.07 -1.92
C SER A 295 21.27 2.24 -2.55
N GLY A 296 22.48 2.83 -2.62
CA GLY A 296 23.64 2.16 -3.17
C GLY A 296 23.70 2.09 -4.70
N THR A 297 22.79 2.76 -5.40
CA THR A 297 22.80 2.88 -6.86
C THR A 297 22.70 4.34 -7.28
N GLU A 298 23.34 4.69 -8.38
CA GLU A 298 23.18 6.01 -8.99
C GLU A 298 22.02 5.97 -10.00
N ASN A 299 21.19 7.02 -10.00
CA ASN A 299 20.14 7.26 -10.99
C ASN A 299 19.06 6.16 -11.11
N ASN A 300 18.90 5.31 -10.11
CA ASN A 300 17.80 4.34 -10.06
C ASN A 300 16.78 4.73 -9.00
N ALA A 301 15.53 4.74 -9.41
CA ALA A 301 14.38 5.00 -8.51
C ALA A 301 13.19 4.16 -8.91
N TYR A 302 12.33 3.89 -7.93
CA TYR A 302 10.96 3.47 -8.17
C TYR A 302 10.09 4.71 -8.23
N TYR A 303 9.35 4.90 -9.31
CA TYR A 303 8.47 6.05 -9.48
C TYR A 303 7.03 5.67 -9.16
N TYR A 304 6.33 6.58 -8.50
CA TYR A 304 4.89 6.46 -8.24
C TYR A 304 4.17 7.72 -8.69
N SER A 305 2.94 7.58 -9.17
CA SER A 305 2.10 8.71 -9.55
C SER A 305 1.37 9.28 -8.33
N THR A 306 1.20 10.59 -8.30
CA THR A 306 0.45 11.30 -7.24
C THR A 306 -0.17 12.57 -7.80
N TYR A 307 -1.34 12.97 -7.25
CA TYR A 307 -1.94 14.30 -7.49
C TYR A 307 -1.54 15.34 -6.45
N ASN A 308 -0.68 14.95 -5.49
CA ASN A 308 -0.21 15.80 -4.38
C ASN A 308 1.27 16.17 -4.49
N GLY A 309 1.86 16.05 -5.66
CA GLY A 309 3.27 16.34 -5.90
C GLY A 309 3.50 17.17 -7.14
N GLU A 310 4.77 17.44 -7.39
CA GLU A 310 5.23 18.11 -8.61
C GLU A 310 6.15 17.17 -9.38
N ASP A 311 5.97 17.11 -10.71
CA ASP A 311 6.87 16.33 -11.56
C ASP A 311 8.20 17.06 -11.72
N LYS A 312 9.21 16.58 -10.99
CA LYS A 312 10.57 17.12 -11.00
C LYS A 312 11.58 16.18 -11.66
N ASN A 313 11.10 15.13 -12.33
CA ASN A 313 11.97 14.14 -12.92
C ASN A 313 12.65 14.70 -14.18
N PRO A 314 13.99 14.61 -14.28
CA PRO A 314 14.70 15.04 -15.47
C PRO A 314 14.33 14.15 -16.66
N VAL A 315 13.92 14.76 -17.76
CA VAL A 315 13.65 14.04 -19.01
C VAL A 315 14.95 13.96 -19.81
N SER A 316 15.44 12.76 -20.06
CA SER A 316 16.59 12.54 -20.93
C SER A 316 16.20 12.61 -22.41
N ASN A 317 17.16 12.92 -23.28
CA ASN A 317 17.01 12.84 -24.74
C ASN A 317 17.39 11.45 -25.31
N ASN A 318 17.65 10.47 -24.48
CA ASN A 318 18.00 9.13 -24.89
C ASN A 318 16.83 8.43 -25.59
N ARG A 319 17.17 7.51 -26.50
CA ARG A 319 16.15 6.59 -27.06
C ARG A 319 15.64 5.68 -25.95
N LYS A 320 14.33 5.71 -25.73
CA LYS A 320 13.66 5.00 -24.62
C LYS A 320 12.83 3.83 -25.11
N ILE A 321 12.83 2.75 -24.35
CA ILE A 321 11.90 1.63 -24.51
C ILE A 321 11.18 1.39 -23.20
N MET A 322 9.84 1.41 -23.27
CA MET A 322 8.98 1.10 -22.15
C MET A 322 8.61 -0.39 -22.16
N ILE A 323 8.82 -1.06 -21.04
CA ILE A 323 8.47 -2.46 -20.82
C ILE A 323 7.23 -2.49 -19.91
N LEU A 324 6.13 -3.02 -20.43
CA LEU A 324 4.92 -3.21 -19.62
C LEU A 324 5.01 -4.55 -18.90
N GLY A 325 5.30 -4.50 -17.60
CA GLY A 325 5.52 -5.67 -16.76
C GLY A 325 4.41 -5.91 -15.75
N GLY A 326 4.34 -7.12 -15.22
CA GLY A 326 3.41 -7.48 -14.15
C GLY A 326 3.88 -7.05 -12.75
N GLY A 327 5.21 -6.90 -12.60
CA GLY A 327 5.85 -6.71 -11.29
C GLY A 327 6.01 -8.03 -10.50
N PRO A 328 6.93 -8.07 -9.52
CA PRO A 328 7.29 -9.30 -8.82
C PRO A 328 6.19 -9.84 -7.89
N ASN A 329 5.21 -9.01 -7.55
CA ASN A 329 4.16 -9.34 -6.59
C ASN A 329 2.75 -9.36 -7.21
N ARG A 330 2.64 -9.41 -8.53
CA ARG A 330 1.35 -9.46 -9.16
C ARG A 330 0.58 -10.71 -8.74
N ILE A 331 -0.68 -10.52 -8.38
CA ILE A 331 -1.58 -11.59 -7.96
C ILE A 331 -1.78 -12.61 -9.09
N GLY A 332 -1.58 -13.87 -8.77
CA GLY A 332 -1.79 -14.98 -9.72
C GLY A 332 -0.70 -15.16 -10.76
N GLN A 333 0.40 -14.44 -10.67
CA GLN A 333 1.59 -14.61 -11.52
C GLN A 333 2.81 -14.96 -10.68
N GLY A 334 3.72 -15.74 -11.28
CA GLY A 334 4.99 -16.07 -10.68
C GLY A 334 6.08 -15.01 -10.97
N ILE A 335 7.18 -15.12 -10.27
CA ILE A 335 8.33 -14.22 -10.42
C ILE A 335 8.97 -14.27 -11.81
N GLU A 336 8.76 -15.33 -12.56
CA GLU A 336 9.27 -15.53 -13.92
C GLU A 336 8.84 -14.43 -14.89
N PHE A 337 7.68 -13.82 -14.68
CA PHE A 337 7.22 -12.69 -15.51
C PHE A 337 8.05 -11.44 -15.27
N ASP A 338 8.42 -11.16 -14.01
CA ASP A 338 9.30 -10.04 -13.68
C ASP A 338 10.75 -10.30 -14.13
N TYR A 339 11.21 -11.54 -14.02
CA TYR A 339 12.50 -11.99 -14.55
C TYR A 339 12.64 -11.68 -16.04
N CYS A 340 11.65 -11.98 -16.85
CA CYS A 340 11.64 -11.66 -18.28
C CYS A 340 11.75 -10.14 -18.53
N CYS A 341 11.02 -9.33 -17.77
CA CYS A 341 11.07 -7.87 -17.88
C CYS A 341 12.46 -7.31 -17.53
N VAL A 342 13.09 -7.83 -16.48
CA VAL A 342 14.43 -7.43 -16.07
C VAL A 342 15.47 -7.82 -17.12
N HIS A 343 15.41 -9.05 -17.65
CA HIS A 343 16.33 -9.50 -18.69
C HIS A 343 16.16 -8.74 -20.00
N ALA A 344 14.93 -8.41 -20.39
CA ALA A 344 14.67 -7.55 -21.53
C ALA A 344 15.29 -6.16 -21.31
N SER A 345 15.13 -5.57 -20.12
CA SER A 345 15.76 -4.28 -19.77
C SER A 345 17.27 -4.35 -19.87
N LEU A 346 17.90 -5.39 -19.32
CA LEU A 346 19.37 -5.56 -19.37
C LEU A 346 19.87 -5.72 -20.81
N ALA A 347 19.15 -6.47 -21.65
CA ALA A 347 19.52 -6.63 -23.05
C ALA A 347 19.41 -5.30 -23.82
N LEU A 348 18.33 -4.56 -23.61
CA LEU A 348 18.09 -3.26 -24.26
C LEU A 348 19.13 -2.21 -23.81
N LYS A 349 19.51 -2.19 -22.54
CA LYS A 349 20.59 -1.33 -22.04
C LYS A 349 21.92 -1.61 -22.75
N LYS A 350 22.26 -2.89 -22.98
CA LYS A 350 23.46 -3.27 -23.77
C LYS A 350 23.40 -2.76 -25.21
N LEU A 351 22.21 -2.56 -25.76
CA LEU A 351 22.00 -2.00 -27.11
C LEU A 351 21.94 -0.46 -27.12
N GLY A 352 22.20 0.19 -25.96
CA GLY A 352 22.23 1.65 -25.85
C GLY A 352 20.87 2.33 -25.65
N PHE A 353 19.84 1.58 -25.24
CA PHE A 353 18.54 2.17 -24.90
C PHE A 353 18.44 2.49 -23.43
N GLU A 354 17.77 3.57 -23.12
CA GLU A 354 17.21 3.81 -21.78
C GLU A 354 15.94 2.98 -21.61
N THR A 355 15.77 2.31 -20.49
CA THR A 355 14.63 1.42 -20.27
C THR A 355 13.77 1.87 -19.10
N LEU A 356 12.46 1.82 -19.28
CA LEU A 356 11.44 2.12 -18.28
C LEU A 356 10.62 0.85 -18.07
N ILE A 357 10.53 0.35 -16.84
CA ILE A 357 9.66 -0.79 -16.51
C ILE A 357 8.44 -0.25 -15.79
N VAL A 358 7.25 -0.48 -16.35
CA VAL A 358 5.98 -0.13 -15.73
C VAL A 358 5.37 -1.36 -15.11
N ASN A 359 5.13 -1.30 -13.80
CA ASN A 359 4.41 -2.32 -13.07
C ASN A 359 2.92 -2.02 -13.07
N CYS A 360 2.09 -3.02 -13.25
CA CYS A 360 0.63 -2.87 -13.24
C CYS A 360 0.03 -2.87 -11.82
N ASN A 361 0.85 -3.00 -10.82
CA ASN A 361 0.45 -2.88 -9.41
C ASN A 361 0.69 -1.46 -8.91
#